data_890b68fddde3b3b1c5eab3990f2e94d7
#
_entry.id   890b68fddde3b3b1c5eab3990f2e94d7
#
_cell.length_a   1.000
_cell.length_b   1.000
_cell.length_c   1.000
_cell.angle_alpha   90.00
_cell.angle_beta   90.00
_cell.angle_gamma   90.00
#
_symmetry.space_group_name_H-M   'P 1'
#
loop_
_entity.id
_entity.type
_entity.pdbx_description
1 polymer ?
#
loop_
_entity_poly.entity_id
_entity_poly.type
_entity_poly.pdbx_seq_one_letter_code
_entity_poly.pdbx_strand_id
1 'polypeptide(L)'
;MSTLTDQISSRRTFAIISHPDAGKTTLTEKLLLYTGSIQTAGSVKGKSSSKHAVSDWMDIEKQRGISVTSSVLQFSYDGYCVNILDTPGHQDFSEDTYRTLMAADAAVMVIDGAKGVEAQTKKLFKVCTLRHIPIFTFVNKLDRETRDPFDLMEEIETVLGIGTYPMNWPIGCGQNFRGVFDRQTRRVIAFEGDGHANATKKVAEIEAELGDAALADLIGEANHANLIDDIELLDGAGDELDLNAVRTGKLSPVFFGSALTNFGVEPFLKEFLRLTPTPLPYTDCLTGEPVDPMRDEFSGFVFKIQANMDKNHRDRIAFVRICSGKFERGMDAVHMQGGKKLKLATGTSLMADDRATVDEAYAGDIVGLFDPGIFSIGDTVCAGKCRVQYPEIPTFAPEIFARVTQVNTLKRKQFVKGMEELAQEGAIQIFREPGFGMESVIVGVVGVLQLDVLEQRLKSEYGVEVRRQALPYSEIRWIMNDPSSYDIAKLNLTSDTLRVEDMRGRKLLLFTSAWNVNWASERNADLELSEVGNFSI
;
A
#
# COMPACT_ATOMS: atom_id res chain seq x y z
N MET A 1 -15.87 -22.87 -20.39
CA MET A 1 -14.73 -22.62 -19.52
C MET A 1 -14.08 -21.34 -20.02
N SER A 2 -13.87 -20.37 -19.15
CA SER A 2 -13.13 -19.15 -19.52
C SER A 2 -11.68 -19.49 -19.83
N THR A 3 -11.08 -18.85 -20.82
CA THR A 3 -9.67 -19.06 -21.19
C THR A 3 -8.74 -18.46 -20.11
N LEU A 4 -7.45 -18.80 -20.11
CA LEU A 4 -6.44 -18.18 -19.23
C LEU A 4 -6.45 -16.66 -19.42
N THR A 5 -6.52 -16.20 -20.67
CA THR A 5 -6.58 -14.79 -21.03
C THR A 5 -7.82 -14.10 -20.46
N ASP A 6 -9.01 -14.72 -20.52
CA ASP A 6 -10.23 -14.15 -19.94
C ASP A 6 -10.11 -13.98 -18.42
N GLN A 7 -9.53 -15.01 -17.77
CA GLN A 7 -9.30 -14.97 -16.32
C GLN A 7 -8.35 -13.85 -15.92
N ILE A 8 -7.23 -13.69 -16.62
CA ILE A 8 -6.26 -12.64 -16.32
C ILE A 8 -6.83 -11.26 -16.64
N SER A 9 -7.52 -11.11 -17.78
CA SER A 9 -8.10 -9.83 -18.23
C SER A 9 -9.20 -9.30 -17.30
N SER A 10 -9.86 -10.17 -16.53
CA SER A 10 -10.87 -9.76 -15.55
C SER A 10 -10.27 -9.26 -14.22
N ARG A 11 -8.95 -9.40 -13.97
CA ARG A 11 -8.33 -9.01 -12.71
C ARG A 11 -8.02 -7.52 -12.65
N ARG A 12 -8.26 -6.95 -11.47
CA ARG A 12 -7.93 -5.57 -11.13
C ARG A 12 -7.28 -5.55 -9.75
N THR A 13 -6.04 -5.12 -9.68
CA THR A 13 -5.28 -5.09 -8.43
C THR A 13 -4.77 -3.69 -8.18
N PHE A 14 -5.26 -3.07 -7.14
CA PHE A 14 -4.92 -1.69 -6.82
C PHE A 14 -4.70 -1.47 -5.34
N ALA A 15 -3.89 -0.46 -5.04
CA ALA A 15 -3.67 0.01 -3.68
C ALA A 15 -4.44 1.30 -3.41
N ILE A 16 -4.86 1.49 -2.16
CA ILE A 16 -5.47 2.76 -1.72
C ILE A 16 -4.43 3.50 -0.88
N ILE A 17 -4.08 4.71 -1.33
CA ILE A 17 -3.10 5.59 -0.68
C ILE A 17 -3.77 6.87 -0.21
N SER A 18 -3.34 7.39 0.93
CA SER A 18 -3.84 8.65 1.46
C SER A 18 -2.97 9.19 2.59
N HIS A 19 -3.18 10.45 2.94
CA HIS A 19 -2.80 10.98 4.25
C HIS A 19 -3.68 10.33 5.36
N PRO A 20 -3.18 10.19 6.61
CA PRO A 20 -4.00 9.78 7.74
C PRO A 20 -5.29 10.62 7.85
N ASP A 21 -6.38 9.98 8.22
CA ASP A 21 -7.72 10.61 8.36
C ASP A 21 -8.38 11.12 7.05
N ALA A 22 -7.79 10.96 5.87
CA ALA A 22 -8.47 11.32 4.61
C ALA A 22 -9.70 10.45 4.30
N GLY A 23 -9.87 9.34 5.02
CA GLY A 23 -11.03 8.44 4.90
C GLY A 23 -10.77 7.18 4.10
N LYS A 24 -9.50 6.77 3.98
CA LYS A 24 -9.08 5.55 3.28
C LYS A 24 -9.84 4.31 3.74
N THR A 25 -9.74 3.96 5.02
CA THR A 25 -10.41 2.78 5.61
C THR A 25 -11.93 2.84 5.43
N THR A 26 -12.52 4.06 5.54
CA THR A 26 -13.94 4.24 5.27
C THR A 26 -14.28 3.92 3.82
N LEU A 27 -13.48 4.40 2.86
CA LEU A 27 -13.69 4.10 1.44
C LEU A 27 -13.55 2.60 1.17
N THR A 28 -12.51 1.94 1.70
CA THR A 28 -12.32 0.48 1.59
C THR A 28 -13.54 -0.30 2.08
N GLU A 29 -14.06 0.03 3.26
CA GLU A 29 -15.28 -0.59 3.82
C GLU A 29 -16.52 -0.38 2.93
N LYS A 30 -16.63 0.80 2.30
CA LYS A 30 -17.75 1.09 1.40
C LYS A 30 -17.63 0.35 0.07
N LEU A 31 -16.42 0.20 -0.48
CA LEU A 31 -16.19 -0.64 -1.64
C LEU A 31 -16.62 -2.09 -1.36
N LEU A 32 -16.24 -2.65 -0.21
CA LEU A 32 -16.68 -3.98 0.22
C LEU A 32 -18.20 -4.09 0.41
N LEU A 33 -18.86 -3.03 0.86
CA LEU A 33 -20.31 -2.97 0.99
C LEU A 33 -21.01 -3.06 -0.38
N TYR A 34 -20.54 -2.28 -1.37
CA TYR A 34 -21.14 -2.26 -2.71
C TYR A 34 -20.93 -3.56 -3.47
N THR A 35 -19.84 -4.27 -3.21
CA THR A 35 -19.57 -5.58 -3.80
C THR A 35 -20.36 -6.72 -3.14
N GLY A 36 -21.04 -6.45 -2.03
CA GLY A 36 -21.79 -7.46 -1.27
C GLY A 36 -20.90 -8.37 -0.42
N SER A 37 -19.60 -8.08 -0.32
CA SER A 37 -18.65 -8.84 0.50
C SER A 37 -18.92 -8.66 2.00
N ILE A 38 -19.49 -7.52 2.39
CA ILE A 38 -20.00 -7.26 3.73
C ILE A 38 -21.43 -6.74 3.66
N GLN A 39 -22.26 -7.06 4.68
CA GLN A 39 -23.66 -6.60 4.73
C GLN A 39 -23.82 -5.21 5.33
N THR A 40 -22.89 -4.81 6.19
CA THR A 40 -22.86 -3.48 6.85
C THR A 40 -21.43 -3.04 7.02
N ALA A 41 -21.12 -1.81 6.62
CA ALA A 41 -19.79 -1.23 6.79
C ALA A 41 -19.49 -0.98 8.28
N GLY A 42 -18.24 -1.23 8.69
CA GLY A 42 -17.72 -0.90 10.01
C GLY A 42 -17.47 0.61 10.16
N SER A 43 -17.23 1.07 11.39
CA SER A 43 -16.92 2.47 11.69
C SER A 43 -15.55 2.58 12.37
N VAL A 44 -14.69 3.46 11.86
CA VAL A 44 -13.34 3.72 12.40
C VAL A 44 -13.37 4.65 13.62
N LYS A 45 -14.38 5.51 13.74
CA LYS A 45 -14.49 6.48 14.84
C LYS A 45 -15.83 6.38 15.55
N GLY A 46 -15.81 5.79 16.75
CA GLY A 46 -16.94 5.83 17.67
C GLY A 46 -16.67 5.00 18.93
N LYS A 47 -16.59 5.67 20.08
CA LYS A 47 -16.46 5.01 21.41
C LYS A 47 -17.58 4.01 21.74
N SER A 48 -18.56 3.82 20.86
CA SER A 48 -19.75 2.98 21.07
C SER A 48 -20.07 1.99 19.95
N SER A 49 -19.28 1.88 18.86
CA SER A 49 -19.55 0.89 17.83
C SER A 49 -18.84 -0.43 18.13
N SER A 50 -19.60 -1.50 18.25
CA SER A 50 -19.11 -2.85 18.50
C SER A 50 -18.49 -3.54 17.26
N LYS A 51 -18.42 -2.85 16.11
CA LYS A 51 -17.83 -3.37 14.86
C LYS A 51 -16.66 -2.49 14.43
N HIS A 52 -15.46 -3.07 14.48
CA HIS A 52 -14.24 -2.51 13.89
C HIS A 52 -14.23 -2.71 12.37
N ALA A 53 -13.36 -1.96 11.66
CA ALA A 53 -13.15 -2.17 10.24
C ALA A 53 -12.61 -3.58 9.96
N VAL A 54 -13.04 -4.17 8.85
CA VAL A 54 -12.64 -5.53 8.45
C VAL A 54 -11.13 -5.58 8.15
N SER A 55 -10.53 -4.45 7.74
CA SER A 55 -9.10 -4.32 7.48
C SER A 55 -8.22 -4.30 8.75
N ASP A 56 -8.77 -3.91 9.92
CA ASP A 56 -8.02 -3.74 11.17
C ASP A 56 -8.16 -4.99 12.05
N TRP A 57 -7.24 -5.93 11.93
CA TRP A 57 -7.31 -7.20 12.63
C TRP A 57 -6.45 -7.26 13.90
N MET A 58 -5.37 -6.47 14.01
CA MET A 58 -4.51 -6.44 15.19
C MET A 58 -5.17 -5.73 16.39
N ASP A 59 -4.91 -6.22 17.61
CA ASP A 59 -5.40 -5.60 18.84
C ASP A 59 -4.93 -4.14 18.98
N ILE A 60 -3.72 -3.81 18.51
CA ILE A 60 -3.16 -2.45 18.54
C ILE A 60 -3.87 -1.52 17.56
N GLU A 61 -4.25 -2.02 16.38
CA GLU A 61 -5.03 -1.27 15.38
C GLU A 61 -6.40 -0.90 15.94
N LYS A 62 -7.09 -1.88 16.56
CA LYS A 62 -8.38 -1.69 17.21
C LYS A 62 -8.34 -0.72 18.39
N GLN A 63 -7.27 -0.77 19.20
CA GLN A 63 -7.12 0.11 20.36
C GLN A 63 -6.78 1.56 19.97
N ARG A 64 -5.95 1.76 18.94
CA ARG A 64 -5.50 3.09 18.52
C ARG A 64 -6.33 3.68 17.38
N GLY A 65 -7.13 2.87 16.68
CA GLY A 65 -7.94 3.30 15.52
C GLY A 65 -7.10 3.71 14.32
N ILE A 66 -5.94 3.06 14.13
CA ILE A 66 -5.02 3.27 13.00
C ILE A 66 -4.60 1.93 12.43
N SER A 67 -4.55 1.81 11.12
CA SER A 67 -4.01 0.63 10.44
C SER A 67 -2.47 0.65 10.53
N VAL A 68 -1.90 -0.46 10.97
CA VAL A 68 -0.46 -0.66 11.19
C VAL A 68 0.16 -1.48 10.08
N THR A 69 -0.60 -2.46 9.54
CA THR A 69 -0.15 -3.36 8.48
C THR A 69 -1.08 -3.26 7.28
N SER A 70 -0.53 -3.53 6.09
CA SER A 70 -1.33 -3.66 4.87
C SER A 70 -2.20 -4.91 4.96
N SER A 71 -3.42 -4.83 4.44
CA SER A 71 -4.29 -5.99 4.24
C SER A 71 -4.60 -6.20 2.76
N VAL A 72 -4.87 -7.45 2.40
CA VAL A 72 -5.28 -7.85 1.06
C VAL A 72 -6.74 -8.28 1.13
N LEU A 73 -7.57 -7.66 0.30
CA LEU A 73 -9.00 -7.94 0.24
C LEU A 73 -9.35 -8.32 -1.20
N GLN A 74 -9.97 -9.47 -1.39
CA GLN A 74 -10.37 -9.97 -2.71
C GLN A 74 -11.86 -10.18 -2.79
N PHE A 75 -12.48 -9.77 -3.89
CA PHE A 75 -13.90 -9.97 -4.17
C PHE A 75 -14.20 -9.95 -5.68
N SER A 76 -15.42 -10.35 -6.04
CA SER A 76 -15.90 -10.24 -7.41
C SER A 76 -16.95 -9.14 -7.52
N TYR A 77 -16.89 -8.32 -8.56
CA TYR A 77 -17.86 -7.28 -8.85
C TYR A 77 -17.96 -7.05 -10.35
N ASP A 78 -19.17 -7.07 -10.90
CA ASP A 78 -19.47 -6.79 -12.31
C ASP A 78 -18.55 -7.53 -13.32
N GLY A 79 -18.29 -8.82 -13.06
CA GLY A 79 -17.42 -9.65 -13.89
C GLY A 79 -15.91 -9.46 -13.66
N TYR A 80 -15.52 -8.52 -12.81
CA TYR A 80 -14.11 -8.35 -12.40
C TYR A 80 -13.79 -9.14 -11.14
N CYS A 81 -12.58 -9.67 -11.08
CA CYS A 81 -11.95 -10.16 -9.84
C CYS A 81 -11.04 -9.04 -9.31
N VAL A 82 -11.41 -8.48 -8.18
CA VAL A 82 -10.80 -7.27 -7.62
C VAL A 82 -9.95 -7.61 -6.41
N ASN A 83 -8.70 -7.16 -6.42
CA ASN A 83 -7.79 -7.24 -5.28
C ASN A 83 -7.50 -5.82 -4.77
N ILE A 84 -7.96 -5.49 -3.57
CA ILE A 84 -7.61 -4.25 -2.88
C ILE A 84 -6.42 -4.51 -1.96
N LEU A 85 -5.40 -3.68 -2.11
CA LEU A 85 -4.28 -3.59 -1.20
C LEU A 85 -4.52 -2.37 -0.29
N ASP A 86 -5.08 -2.61 0.89
CA ASP A 86 -5.30 -1.56 1.88
C ASP A 86 -4.00 -1.28 2.62
N THR A 87 -3.46 -0.07 2.46
CA THR A 87 -2.14 0.31 3.00
C THR A 87 -2.28 1.06 4.33
N PRO A 88 -1.28 1.02 5.24
CA PRO A 88 -1.28 1.89 6.40
C PRO A 88 -1.29 3.37 6.00
N GLY A 89 -2.13 4.18 6.66
CA GLY A 89 -2.16 5.63 6.40
C GLY A 89 -1.06 6.41 7.12
N HIS A 90 -0.53 5.88 8.23
CA HIS A 90 0.44 6.57 9.07
C HIS A 90 1.86 6.52 8.47
N GLN A 91 2.57 7.66 8.52
CA GLN A 91 3.92 7.79 7.94
C GLN A 91 4.95 6.80 8.50
N ASP A 92 4.81 6.38 9.76
CA ASP A 92 5.71 5.43 10.41
C ASP A 92 5.70 4.05 9.72
N PHE A 93 4.65 3.75 8.94
CA PHE A 93 4.50 2.48 8.20
C PHE A 93 4.68 2.65 6.68
N SER A 94 5.33 3.71 6.25
CA SER A 94 5.53 4.02 4.82
C SER A 94 6.29 2.93 4.06
N GLU A 95 7.18 2.18 4.72
CA GLU A 95 7.92 1.08 4.11
C GLU A 95 6.98 -0.10 3.74
N ASP A 96 6.03 -0.46 4.62
CA ASP A 96 5.02 -1.47 4.30
C ASP A 96 4.10 -1.02 3.15
N THR A 97 3.73 0.26 3.15
CA THR A 97 2.97 0.87 2.04
C THR A 97 3.74 0.79 0.72
N TYR A 98 5.02 1.09 0.73
CA TYR A 98 5.87 1.00 -0.47
C TYR A 98 5.91 -0.43 -1.02
N ARG A 99 6.18 -1.42 -0.17
CA ARG A 99 6.23 -2.84 -0.58
C ARG A 99 4.89 -3.29 -1.18
N THR A 100 3.80 -2.85 -0.57
CA THR A 100 2.45 -3.14 -1.04
C THR A 100 2.16 -2.50 -2.39
N LEU A 101 2.60 -1.26 -2.61
CA LEU A 101 2.50 -0.58 -3.91
C LEU A 101 3.29 -1.28 -5.01
N MET A 102 4.37 -1.99 -4.67
CA MET A 102 5.11 -2.80 -5.65
C MET A 102 4.27 -3.94 -6.23
N ALA A 103 3.24 -4.40 -5.53
CA ALA A 103 2.34 -5.46 -5.97
C ALA A 103 1.07 -4.94 -6.69
N ALA A 104 0.87 -3.62 -6.79
CA ALA A 104 -0.31 -3.01 -7.39
C ALA A 104 -0.13 -2.70 -8.89
N ASP A 105 -1.23 -2.73 -9.64
CA ASP A 105 -1.31 -2.31 -11.05
C ASP A 105 -1.91 -0.91 -11.21
N ALA A 106 -2.53 -0.38 -10.17
CA ALA A 106 -3.08 0.98 -10.10
C ALA A 106 -3.09 1.47 -8.65
N ALA A 107 -3.28 2.78 -8.46
CA ALA A 107 -3.48 3.36 -7.14
C ALA A 107 -4.73 4.25 -7.11
N VAL A 108 -5.47 4.20 -6.01
CA VAL A 108 -6.52 5.16 -5.66
C VAL A 108 -5.94 6.10 -4.60
N MET A 109 -5.78 7.35 -4.97
CA MET A 109 -5.31 8.42 -4.08
C MET A 109 -6.52 9.12 -3.46
N VAL A 110 -6.69 8.97 -2.14
CA VAL A 110 -7.80 9.61 -1.41
C VAL A 110 -7.33 10.93 -0.83
N ILE A 111 -8.02 12.00 -1.20
CA ILE A 111 -7.76 13.38 -0.75
C ILE A 111 -8.93 13.87 0.09
N ASP A 112 -8.64 14.53 1.21
CA ASP A 112 -9.64 15.25 2.01
C ASP A 112 -10.00 16.56 1.31
N GLY A 113 -11.25 16.73 0.89
CA GLY A 113 -11.71 17.90 0.14
C GLY A 113 -11.54 19.24 0.88
N ALA A 114 -11.45 19.24 2.21
CA ALA A 114 -11.18 20.44 2.98
C ALA A 114 -9.68 20.77 3.08
N LYS A 115 -8.81 19.75 3.05
CA LYS A 115 -7.37 19.91 3.30
C LYS A 115 -6.52 19.94 2.03
N GLY A 116 -6.96 19.26 0.96
CA GLY A 116 -6.19 19.13 -0.29
C GLY A 116 -5.04 18.13 -0.18
N VAL A 117 -3.93 18.41 -0.87
CA VAL A 117 -2.77 17.51 -0.99
C VAL A 117 -1.84 17.63 0.22
N GLU A 118 -1.90 16.66 1.11
CA GLU A 118 -1.11 16.62 2.35
C GLU A 118 0.26 15.90 2.16
N ALA A 119 1.19 16.09 3.12
CA ALA A 119 2.59 15.65 2.99
C ALA A 119 2.75 14.15 2.73
N GLN A 120 1.97 13.28 3.39
CA GLN A 120 2.06 11.83 3.18
C GLN A 120 1.59 11.44 1.77
N THR A 121 0.55 12.09 1.26
CA THR A 121 0.05 11.88 -0.11
C THR A 121 1.15 12.15 -1.14
N LYS A 122 1.93 13.24 -0.97
CA LYS A 122 3.08 13.57 -1.83
C LYS A 122 4.16 12.47 -1.84
N LYS A 123 4.48 11.93 -0.66
CA LYS A 123 5.47 10.84 -0.54
C LYS A 123 5.01 9.58 -1.28
N LEU A 124 3.76 9.16 -1.07
CA LEU A 124 3.18 7.96 -1.67
C LEU A 124 2.96 8.11 -3.19
N PHE A 125 2.58 9.30 -3.64
CA PHE A 125 2.47 9.64 -5.05
C PHE A 125 3.80 9.41 -5.79
N LYS A 126 4.92 9.85 -5.22
CA LYS A 126 6.26 9.63 -5.81
C LYS A 126 6.56 8.14 -6.01
N VAL A 127 6.13 7.29 -5.09
CA VAL A 127 6.29 5.83 -5.22
C VAL A 127 5.50 5.28 -6.41
N CYS A 128 4.26 5.71 -6.57
CA CYS A 128 3.43 5.32 -7.71
C CYS A 128 4.04 5.78 -9.04
N THR A 129 4.58 7.00 -9.07
CA THR A 129 5.25 7.55 -10.26
C THR A 129 6.51 6.75 -10.64
N LEU A 130 7.33 6.32 -9.66
CA LEU A 130 8.49 5.46 -9.91
C LEU A 130 8.09 4.10 -10.52
N ARG A 131 6.90 3.62 -10.21
CA ARG A 131 6.34 2.37 -10.75
C ARG A 131 5.61 2.57 -12.07
N HIS A 132 5.39 3.82 -12.51
CA HIS A 132 4.59 4.16 -13.70
C HIS A 132 3.18 3.55 -13.69
N ILE A 133 2.60 3.35 -12.49
CA ILE A 133 1.22 2.87 -12.37
C ILE A 133 0.23 4.02 -12.47
N PRO A 134 -0.95 3.81 -13.10
CA PRO A 134 -1.99 4.83 -13.15
C PRO A 134 -2.52 5.18 -11.76
N ILE A 135 -2.80 6.46 -11.56
CA ILE A 135 -3.29 7.02 -10.30
C ILE A 135 -4.66 7.63 -10.55
N PHE A 136 -5.63 7.19 -9.76
CA PHE A 136 -7.00 7.71 -9.75
C PHE A 136 -7.20 8.50 -8.45
N THR A 137 -7.73 9.70 -8.54
CA THR A 137 -7.95 10.56 -7.37
C THR A 137 -9.40 10.50 -6.93
N PHE A 138 -9.64 10.23 -5.65
CA PHE A 138 -10.95 10.34 -5.01
C PHE A 138 -10.92 11.48 -3.99
N VAL A 139 -11.57 12.60 -4.32
CA VAL A 139 -11.76 13.74 -3.41
C VAL A 139 -12.93 13.41 -2.49
N ASN A 140 -12.60 13.14 -1.24
CA ASN A 140 -13.50 12.60 -0.23
C ASN A 140 -14.01 13.68 0.73
N LYS A 141 -15.05 13.36 1.48
CA LYS A 141 -15.66 14.16 2.57
C LYS A 141 -16.44 15.37 2.09
N LEU A 142 -17.08 15.27 0.93
CA LEU A 142 -17.99 16.32 0.47
C LEU A 142 -19.26 16.47 1.34
N ASP A 143 -19.46 15.56 2.30
CA ASP A 143 -20.45 15.73 3.39
C ASP A 143 -20.12 16.86 4.36
N ARG A 144 -18.97 17.52 4.19
CA ARG A 144 -18.50 18.67 4.96
C ARG A 144 -18.17 19.82 4.03
N GLU A 145 -18.00 21.03 4.60
CA GLU A 145 -17.46 22.16 3.84
C GLU A 145 -16.09 21.81 3.28
N THR A 146 -15.94 21.96 1.98
CA THR A 146 -14.71 21.69 1.23
C THR A 146 -14.21 22.93 0.52
N ARG A 147 -13.00 22.87 0.02
CA ARG A 147 -12.47 23.88 -0.88
C ARG A 147 -13.16 23.75 -2.24
N ASP A 148 -13.01 24.78 -3.06
CA ASP A 148 -13.52 24.78 -4.42
C ASP A 148 -12.92 23.60 -5.24
N PRO A 149 -13.72 22.87 -6.02
CA PRO A 149 -13.23 21.75 -6.82
C PRO A 149 -12.15 22.12 -7.84
N PHE A 150 -12.24 23.31 -8.47
CA PHE A 150 -11.21 23.81 -9.39
C PHE A 150 -9.88 24.07 -8.66
N ASP A 151 -9.91 24.71 -7.48
CA ASP A 151 -8.73 24.96 -6.65
C ASP A 151 -8.05 23.63 -6.23
N LEU A 152 -8.85 22.60 -5.91
CA LEU A 152 -8.32 21.28 -5.55
C LEU A 152 -7.64 20.59 -6.73
N MET A 153 -8.20 20.69 -7.92
CA MET A 153 -7.59 20.15 -9.14
C MET A 153 -6.30 20.89 -9.49
N GLU A 154 -6.28 22.23 -9.45
CA GLU A 154 -5.09 23.04 -9.66
C GLU A 154 -3.98 22.70 -8.65
N GLU A 155 -4.33 22.47 -7.37
CA GLU A 155 -3.37 22.03 -6.36
C GLU A 155 -2.78 20.65 -6.68
N ILE A 156 -3.60 19.69 -7.10
CA ILE A 156 -3.13 18.35 -7.50
C ILE A 156 -2.12 18.49 -8.64
N GLU A 157 -2.43 19.28 -9.65
CA GLU A 157 -1.56 19.49 -10.81
C GLU A 157 -0.25 20.17 -10.46
N THR A 158 -0.32 21.27 -9.71
CA THR A 158 0.86 22.05 -9.35
C THR A 158 1.78 21.36 -8.35
N VAL A 159 1.18 20.66 -7.37
CA VAL A 159 1.93 20.03 -6.27
C VAL A 159 2.47 18.66 -6.64
N LEU A 160 1.73 17.88 -7.42
CA LEU A 160 2.12 16.53 -7.80
C LEU A 160 2.72 16.44 -9.20
N GLY A 161 2.46 17.42 -10.07
CA GLY A 161 2.96 17.43 -11.44
C GLY A 161 2.26 16.41 -12.34
N ILE A 162 1.00 16.09 -12.07
CA ILE A 162 0.15 15.19 -12.86
C ILE A 162 -1.07 15.96 -13.34
N GLY A 163 -1.44 15.83 -14.61
CA GLY A 163 -2.69 16.41 -15.11
C GLY A 163 -3.92 15.77 -14.45
N THR A 164 -5.02 16.50 -14.38
CA THR A 164 -6.28 16.03 -13.81
C THR A 164 -7.41 16.03 -14.86
N TYR A 165 -8.34 15.08 -14.74
CA TYR A 165 -9.57 15.06 -15.51
C TYR A 165 -10.74 14.70 -14.61
N PRO A 166 -11.69 15.61 -14.35
CA PRO A 166 -12.85 15.31 -13.51
C PRO A 166 -13.79 14.36 -14.25
N MET A 167 -13.96 13.16 -13.70
CA MET A 167 -14.90 12.15 -14.23
C MET A 167 -16.34 12.49 -13.84
N ASN A 168 -16.52 13.00 -12.64
CA ASN A 168 -17.76 13.56 -12.16
C ASN A 168 -17.53 14.96 -11.58
N TRP A 169 -18.59 15.74 -11.41
CA TRP A 169 -18.55 17.05 -10.80
C TRP A 169 -19.49 17.12 -9.60
N PRO A 170 -19.09 17.65 -8.45
CA PRO A 170 -19.92 17.66 -7.26
C PRO A 170 -21.02 18.71 -7.33
N ILE A 171 -22.19 18.39 -6.81
CA ILE A 171 -23.34 19.28 -6.71
C ILE A 171 -23.50 19.74 -5.28
N GLY A 172 -22.88 20.88 -4.97
CA GLY A 172 -22.75 21.42 -3.62
C GLY A 172 -21.75 20.68 -2.74
N CYS A 173 -21.61 21.13 -1.50
CA CYS A 173 -20.79 20.48 -0.46
C CYS A 173 -21.45 20.67 0.91
N GLY A 174 -20.95 19.97 1.93
CA GLY A 174 -21.49 20.03 3.29
C GLY A 174 -22.96 19.62 3.32
N GLN A 175 -23.77 20.45 3.97
CA GLN A 175 -25.23 20.23 4.05
C GLN A 175 -25.94 20.33 2.71
N ASN A 176 -25.31 20.96 1.74
CA ASN A 176 -25.85 21.16 0.39
C ASN A 176 -25.37 20.14 -0.62
N PHE A 177 -24.59 19.12 -0.22
CA PHE A 177 -24.16 18.06 -1.12
C PHE A 177 -25.35 17.19 -1.54
N ARG A 178 -25.77 17.28 -2.80
CA ARG A 178 -26.97 16.64 -3.33
C ARG A 178 -26.69 15.50 -4.29
N GLY A 179 -25.50 15.48 -4.89
CA GLY A 179 -25.17 14.49 -5.91
C GLY A 179 -23.90 14.82 -6.66
N VAL A 180 -23.72 14.14 -7.77
CA VAL A 180 -22.63 14.40 -8.71
C VAL A 180 -23.20 14.43 -10.14
N PHE A 181 -22.58 15.23 -11.00
CA PHE A 181 -22.80 15.19 -12.44
C PHE A 181 -21.75 14.29 -13.07
N ASP A 182 -22.18 13.22 -13.72
CA ASP A 182 -21.33 12.31 -14.48
C ASP A 182 -21.02 12.93 -15.85
N ARG A 183 -19.75 13.24 -16.09
CA ARG A 183 -19.32 13.88 -17.36
C ARG A 183 -19.33 12.93 -18.54
N GLN A 184 -19.23 11.62 -18.34
CA GLN A 184 -19.23 10.64 -19.42
C GLN A 184 -20.66 10.41 -19.96
N THR A 185 -21.60 10.22 -19.06
CA THR A 185 -23.02 9.99 -19.41
C THR A 185 -23.80 11.28 -19.57
N ARG A 186 -23.25 12.42 -19.11
CA ARG A 186 -23.92 13.74 -19.10
C ARG A 186 -25.20 13.73 -18.24
N ARG A 187 -25.21 12.95 -17.15
CA ARG A 187 -26.35 12.81 -16.24
C ARG A 187 -26.00 13.26 -14.82
N VAL A 188 -27.01 13.78 -14.16
CA VAL A 188 -26.97 14.05 -12.72
C VAL A 188 -27.33 12.76 -11.99
N ILE A 189 -26.51 12.38 -11.01
CA ILE A 189 -26.78 11.31 -10.07
C ILE A 189 -27.02 11.96 -8.72
N ALA A 190 -28.33 12.13 -8.36
CA ALA A 190 -28.74 12.66 -7.08
C ALA A 190 -28.89 11.53 -6.05
N PHE A 191 -28.54 11.82 -4.79
CA PHE A 191 -28.55 10.82 -3.72
C PHE A 191 -29.74 11.06 -2.80
N GLU A 192 -30.50 10.00 -2.50
CA GLU A 192 -31.54 10.04 -1.49
C GLU A 192 -30.95 9.96 -0.07
N GLY A 193 -31.38 10.86 0.81
CA GLY A 193 -31.04 10.84 2.24
C GLY A 193 -30.56 12.19 2.79
N ASP A 194 -30.41 12.27 4.11
CA ASP A 194 -30.09 13.52 4.81
C ASP A 194 -28.62 13.97 4.66
N GLY A 195 -27.79 13.28 3.88
CA GLY A 195 -26.41 13.66 3.57
C GLY A 195 -25.44 13.71 4.76
N HIS A 196 -25.92 13.47 5.99
CA HIS A 196 -25.15 13.66 7.24
C HIS A 196 -24.96 12.39 8.06
N ALA A 197 -25.76 11.34 7.80
CA ALA A 197 -25.68 10.11 8.56
C ALA A 197 -24.60 9.19 7.98
N ASN A 198 -23.86 8.50 8.85
CA ASN A 198 -23.00 7.41 8.42
C ASN A 198 -23.87 6.32 7.76
N ALA A 199 -23.85 6.26 6.44
CA ALA A 199 -24.64 5.29 5.70
C ALA A 199 -23.99 3.92 5.83
N THR A 200 -24.61 3.04 6.59
CA THR A 200 -24.16 1.63 6.76
C THR A 200 -24.71 0.69 5.68
N LYS A 201 -25.54 1.20 4.79
CA LYS A 201 -26.17 0.48 3.66
C LYS A 201 -25.99 1.27 2.38
N LYS A 202 -26.21 0.61 1.24
CA LYS A 202 -26.26 1.27 -0.09
C LYS A 202 -27.31 2.38 -0.07
N VAL A 203 -26.98 3.51 -0.73
CA VAL A 203 -27.89 4.65 -0.90
C VAL A 203 -28.57 4.54 -2.26
N ALA A 204 -29.84 4.89 -2.33
CA ALA A 204 -30.54 4.95 -3.59
C ALA A 204 -30.06 6.15 -4.41
N GLU A 205 -29.94 5.97 -5.72
CA GLU A 205 -29.50 6.97 -6.68
C GLU A 205 -30.67 7.30 -7.62
N ILE A 206 -30.85 8.59 -7.89
CA ILE A 206 -31.83 9.09 -8.85
C ILE A 206 -31.07 9.71 -10.01
N GLU A 207 -31.20 9.15 -11.20
CA GLU A 207 -30.60 9.70 -12.42
C GLU A 207 -31.54 10.71 -13.07
N ALA A 208 -31.02 11.86 -13.48
CA ALA A 208 -31.73 12.90 -14.22
C ALA A 208 -30.83 13.48 -15.33
N GLU A 209 -31.45 13.95 -16.41
CA GLU A 209 -30.74 14.69 -17.46
C GLU A 209 -30.53 16.14 -17.04
N LEU A 210 -29.43 16.78 -17.48
CA LEU A 210 -29.10 18.17 -17.09
C LEU A 210 -30.22 19.17 -17.51
N GLY A 211 -30.96 18.85 -18.58
CA GLY A 211 -32.07 19.66 -19.09
C GLY A 211 -33.46 19.34 -18.49
N ASP A 212 -33.56 18.42 -17.56
CA ASP A 212 -34.84 18.05 -16.95
C ASP A 212 -35.41 19.19 -16.13
N ALA A 213 -36.69 19.56 -16.40
CA ALA A 213 -37.36 20.64 -15.70
C ALA A 213 -37.46 20.41 -14.16
N ALA A 214 -37.48 19.14 -13.72
CA ALA A 214 -37.56 18.76 -12.31
C ALA A 214 -36.17 18.73 -11.62
N LEU A 215 -35.11 18.93 -12.37
CA LEU A 215 -33.76 18.84 -11.77
C LEU A 215 -33.50 19.94 -10.73
N ALA A 216 -33.95 21.16 -11.01
CA ALA A 216 -33.83 22.27 -10.06
C ALA A 216 -34.61 22.02 -8.75
N ASP A 217 -35.76 21.35 -8.81
CA ASP A 217 -36.50 20.93 -7.61
C ASP A 217 -35.75 19.85 -6.81
N LEU A 218 -35.05 18.94 -7.53
CA LEU A 218 -34.34 17.81 -6.93
C LEU A 218 -33.05 18.26 -6.20
N ILE A 219 -32.25 19.12 -6.82
CA ILE A 219 -30.93 19.53 -6.29
C ILE A 219 -30.90 20.94 -5.69
N GLY A 220 -31.97 21.72 -5.89
CA GLY A 220 -32.12 23.12 -5.50
C GLY A 220 -31.68 24.10 -6.60
N GLU A 221 -32.41 25.21 -6.75
CA GLU A 221 -32.18 26.20 -7.84
C GLU A 221 -30.75 26.75 -7.85
N ALA A 222 -30.17 27.07 -6.68
CA ALA A 222 -28.81 27.59 -6.58
C ALA A 222 -27.76 26.57 -7.02
N ASN A 223 -27.88 25.32 -6.60
CA ASN A 223 -26.99 24.23 -7.06
C ASN A 223 -27.13 23.95 -8.55
N HIS A 224 -28.35 24.05 -9.08
CA HIS A 224 -28.60 23.86 -10.51
C HIS A 224 -27.92 24.95 -11.35
N ALA A 225 -28.04 26.23 -10.95
CA ALA A 225 -27.39 27.34 -11.65
C ALA A 225 -25.86 27.21 -11.61
N ASN A 226 -25.28 26.95 -10.43
CA ASN A 226 -23.84 26.75 -10.28
C ASN A 226 -23.34 25.57 -11.11
N LEU A 227 -24.10 24.45 -11.14
CA LEU A 227 -23.73 23.29 -11.93
C LEU A 227 -23.64 23.60 -13.43
N ILE A 228 -24.60 24.41 -13.97
CA ILE A 228 -24.57 24.81 -15.38
C ILE A 228 -23.31 25.63 -15.66
N ASP A 229 -23.03 26.65 -14.84
CA ASP A 229 -21.87 27.52 -15.00
C ASP A 229 -20.56 26.72 -14.94
N ASP A 230 -20.43 25.81 -13.96
CA ASP A 230 -19.25 24.95 -13.82
C ASP A 230 -19.06 24.02 -15.01
N ILE A 231 -20.13 23.40 -15.51
CA ILE A 231 -20.06 22.51 -16.68
C ILE A 231 -19.71 23.28 -17.96
N GLU A 232 -20.21 24.51 -18.13
CA GLU A 232 -19.82 25.37 -19.25
C GLU A 232 -18.32 25.70 -19.21
N LEU A 233 -17.77 25.98 -18.02
CA LEU A 233 -16.33 26.20 -17.83
C LEU A 233 -15.49 24.96 -18.16
N LEU A 234 -15.92 23.77 -17.66
CA LEU A 234 -15.24 22.50 -17.91
C LEU A 234 -15.26 22.10 -19.38
N ASP A 235 -16.39 22.32 -20.05
CA ASP A 235 -16.55 22.03 -21.49
C ASP A 235 -15.77 23.06 -22.34
N GLY A 236 -15.70 24.31 -21.88
CA GLY A 236 -14.92 25.39 -22.51
C GLY A 236 -13.41 25.20 -22.41
N ALA A 237 -12.91 24.52 -21.38
CA ALA A 237 -11.51 24.17 -21.25
C ALA A 237 -11.05 23.15 -22.32
N GLY A 238 -11.98 22.38 -22.89
CA GLY A 238 -11.74 21.52 -24.05
C GLY A 238 -10.92 20.27 -23.78
N ASP A 239 -10.70 19.91 -22.51
CA ASP A 239 -9.94 18.72 -22.15
C ASP A 239 -10.73 17.44 -22.41
N GLU A 240 -10.14 16.53 -23.19
CA GLU A 240 -10.67 15.19 -23.41
C GLU A 240 -9.95 14.17 -22.52
N LEU A 241 -10.66 13.10 -22.16
CA LEU A 241 -10.08 12.00 -21.38
C LEU A 241 -9.06 11.21 -22.23
N ASP A 242 -7.79 11.50 -22.06
CA ASP A 242 -6.71 10.74 -22.69
C ASP A 242 -6.40 9.45 -21.92
N LEU A 243 -6.95 8.34 -22.39
CA LEU A 243 -6.74 7.02 -21.78
C LEU A 243 -5.26 6.57 -21.79
N ASN A 244 -4.48 7.04 -22.75
CA ASN A 244 -3.05 6.72 -22.79
C ASN A 244 -2.28 7.50 -21.72
N ALA A 245 -2.62 8.78 -21.52
CA ALA A 245 -2.07 9.59 -20.43
C ALA A 245 -2.46 9.01 -19.06
N VAL A 246 -3.69 8.50 -18.90
CA VAL A 246 -4.10 7.77 -17.68
C VAL A 246 -3.24 6.53 -17.45
N ARG A 247 -3.12 5.66 -18.45
CA ARG A 247 -2.34 4.41 -18.35
C ARG A 247 -0.86 4.64 -18.07
N THR A 248 -0.30 5.74 -18.52
CA THR A 248 1.11 6.10 -18.28
C THR A 248 1.34 6.94 -17.04
N GLY A 249 0.30 7.19 -16.21
CA GLY A 249 0.38 7.96 -14.98
C GLY A 249 0.65 9.45 -15.18
N LYS A 250 0.31 10.01 -16.36
CA LYS A 250 0.43 11.44 -16.69
C LYS A 250 -0.85 12.23 -16.45
N LEU A 251 -1.98 11.55 -16.43
CA LEU A 251 -3.31 12.11 -16.18
C LEU A 251 -4.00 11.29 -15.10
N SER A 252 -4.54 11.97 -14.07
CA SER A 252 -5.33 11.34 -13.01
C SER A 252 -6.82 11.60 -13.25
N PRO A 253 -7.66 10.58 -13.49
CA PRO A 253 -9.10 10.72 -13.38
C PRO A 253 -9.49 11.10 -11.96
N VAL A 254 -10.25 12.20 -11.79
CA VAL A 254 -10.67 12.73 -10.49
C VAL A 254 -12.15 12.45 -10.28
N PHE A 255 -12.47 11.91 -9.11
CA PHE A 255 -13.82 11.62 -8.66
C PHE A 255 -14.10 12.36 -7.35
N PHE A 256 -15.28 12.93 -7.25
CA PHE A 256 -15.75 13.64 -6.06
C PHE A 256 -16.85 12.83 -5.36
N GLY A 257 -16.80 12.78 -4.02
CA GLY A 257 -17.80 12.02 -3.26
C GLY A 257 -17.62 12.08 -1.74
N SER A 258 -18.42 11.29 -1.04
CA SER A 258 -18.31 11.08 0.40
C SER A 258 -18.40 9.59 0.72
N ALA A 259 -17.29 9.03 1.18
CA ALA A 259 -17.28 7.66 1.67
C ALA A 259 -18.17 7.48 2.90
N LEU A 260 -18.33 8.50 3.75
CA LEU A 260 -19.15 8.43 4.95
C LEU A 260 -20.64 8.20 4.61
N THR A 261 -21.15 8.97 3.66
CA THR A 261 -22.57 8.94 3.26
C THR A 261 -22.85 7.96 2.13
N ASN A 262 -21.84 7.32 1.55
CA ASN A 262 -21.85 6.48 0.34
C ASN A 262 -22.15 7.25 -0.96
N PHE A 263 -22.12 8.57 -0.94
CA PHE A 263 -22.43 9.39 -2.12
C PHE A 263 -21.24 9.36 -3.11
N GLY A 264 -21.51 9.00 -4.36
CA GLY A 264 -20.51 8.91 -5.42
C GLY A 264 -19.59 7.69 -5.37
N VAL A 265 -19.76 6.78 -4.40
CA VAL A 265 -18.86 5.61 -4.24
C VAL A 265 -19.15 4.53 -5.29
N GLU A 266 -20.41 4.22 -5.58
CA GLU A 266 -20.74 3.20 -6.59
C GLU A 266 -20.40 3.66 -8.02
N PRO A 267 -20.74 4.89 -8.45
CA PRO A 267 -20.28 5.41 -9.74
C PRO A 267 -18.76 5.42 -9.88
N PHE A 268 -18.05 5.83 -8.81
CA PHE A 268 -16.59 5.74 -8.78
C PHE A 268 -16.11 4.30 -9.03
N LEU A 269 -16.64 3.32 -8.29
CA LEU A 269 -16.19 1.91 -8.40
C LEU A 269 -16.38 1.38 -9.82
N LYS A 270 -17.53 1.62 -10.44
CA LYS A 270 -17.83 1.17 -11.81
C LYS A 270 -16.85 1.75 -12.83
N GLU A 271 -16.68 3.06 -12.85
CA GLU A 271 -15.80 3.73 -13.80
C GLU A 271 -14.32 3.43 -13.52
N PHE A 272 -13.91 3.39 -12.25
CA PHE A 272 -12.55 3.03 -11.85
C PHE A 272 -12.17 1.63 -12.38
N LEU A 273 -13.02 0.61 -12.18
CA LEU A 273 -12.73 -0.76 -12.65
C LEU A 273 -12.67 -0.84 -14.19
N ARG A 274 -13.48 -0.05 -14.89
CA ARG A 274 -13.44 0.04 -16.36
C ARG A 274 -12.13 0.64 -16.87
N LEU A 275 -11.62 1.67 -16.20
CA LEU A 275 -10.43 2.42 -16.60
C LEU A 275 -9.12 1.78 -16.11
N THR A 276 -9.16 1.02 -15.00
CA THR A 276 -7.99 0.35 -14.43
C THR A 276 -7.44 -0.69 -15.42
N PRO A 277 -6.12 -0.74 -15.64
CA PRO A 277 -5.53 -1.71 -16.55
C PRO A 277 -5.70 -3.15 -16.07
N THR A 278 -5.59 -4.08 -17.00
CA THR A 278 -5.28 -5.48 -16.70
C THR A 278 -3.91 -5.59 -16.03
N PRO A 279 -3.56 -6.74 -15.43
CA PRO A 279 -2.26 -6.90 -14.78
C PRO A 279 -1.10 -6.42 -15.64
N LEU A 280 -0.26 -5.55 -15.06
CA LEU A 280 0.88 -4.95 -15.75
C LEU A 280 2.08 -5.91 -15.76
N PRO A 281 2.92 -5.88 -16.82
CA PRO A 281 4.14 -6.67 -16.87
C PRO A 281 5.18 -6.18 -15.86
N TYR A 282 5.93 -7.11 -15.28
CA TYR A 282 7.12 -6.84 -14.46
C TYR A 282 8.37 -7.17 -15.25
N THR A 283 9.45 -6.42 -15.02
CA THR A 283 10.74 -6.66 -15.69
C THR A 283 11.47 -7.84 -15.07
N ASP A 284 11.97 -8.74 -15.91
CA ASP A 284 12.91 -9.79 -15.49
C ASP A 284 14.33 -9.24 -15.37
N CYS A 285 14.92 -9.27 -14.19
CA CYS A 285 16.27 -8.77 -13.94
C CYS A 285 17.37 -9.56 -14.68
N LEU A 286 17.08 -10.80 -15.07
CA LEU A 286 18.07 -11.65 -15.76
C LEU A 286 18.20 -11.26 -17.24
N THR A 287 17.12 -10.81 -17.85
CA THR A 287 17.06 -10.50 -19.29
C THR A 287 16.86 -9.02 -19.59
N GLY A 288 16.34 -8.24 -18.65
CA GLY A 288 15.91 -6.86 -18.83
C GLY A 288 14.56 -6.72 -19.56
N GLU A 289 13.90 -7.82 -19.91
CA GLU A 289 12.68 -7.83 -20.71
C GLU A 289 11.43 -7.87 -19.82
N PRO A 290 10.30 -7.30 -20.29
CA PRO A 290 9.02 -7.39 -19.58
C PRO A 290 8.48 -8.82 -19.68
N VAL A 291 7.98 -9.32 -18.56
CA VAL A 291 7.32 -10.63 -18.45
C VAL A 291 5.84 -10.48 -18.77
N ASP A 292 5.36 -11.08 -19.86
CA ASP A 292 3.95 -11.03 -20.23
C ASP A 292 3.10 -11.78 -19.19
N PRO A 293 2.11 -11.10 -18.56
CA PRO A 293 1.19 -11.73 -17.62
C PRO A 293 0.36 -12.88 -18.23
N MET A 294 0.12 -12.83 -19.55
CA MET A 294 -0.76 -13.77 -20.27
C MET A 294 -0.08 -15.11 -20.64
N ARG A 295 1.22 -15.27 -20.38
CA ARG A 295 1.91 -16.54 -20.67
C ARG A 295 1.44 -17.66 -19.73
N ASP A 296 1.61 -18.92 -20.12
CA ASP A 296 1.12 -20.08 -19.36
C ASP A 296 1.94 -20.35 -18.08
N GLU A 297 3.24 -20.00 -18.08
CA GLU A 297 4.14 -20.32 -16.99
C GLU A 297 3.90 -19.42 -15.78
N PHE A 298 3.71 -20.04 -14.62
CA PHE A 298 3.57 -19.35 -13.35
C PHE A 298 4.87 -18.69 -12.92
N SER A 299 4.77 -17.43 -12.56
CA SER A 299 5.78 -16.71 -11.78
C SER A 299 5.14 -15.68 -10.86
N GLY A 300 5.81 -15.39 -9.76
CA GLY A 300 5.38 -14.37 -8.80
C GLY A 300 6.51 -13.97 -7.87
N PHE A 301 6.29 -12.88 -7.13
CA PHE A 301 7.25 -12.42 -6.12
C PHE A 301 6.59 -12.17 -4.78
N VAL A 302 7.37 -12.36 -3.72
CA VAL A 302 6.96 -12.13 -2.33
C VAL A 302 7.08 -10.64 -2.02
N PHE A 303 5.97 -9.96 -1.76
CA PHE A 303 6.01 -8.54 -1.38
C PHE A 303 5.79 -8.31 0.11
N LYS A 304 5.23 -9.29 0.82
CA LYS A 304 4.94 -9.22 2.25
C LYS A 304 5.08 -10.59 2.90
N ILE A 305 5.56 -10.60 4.14
CA ILE A 305 5.57 -11.78 5.01
C ILE A 305 4.88 -11.41 6.31
N GLN A 306 4.08 -12.33 6.84
CA GLN A 306 3.39 -12.14 8.10
C GLN A 306 3.40 -13.42 8.92
N ALA A 307 3.83 -13.32 10.17
CA ALA A 307 3.83 -14.42 11.12
C ALA A 307 2.76 -14.24 12.19
N ASN A 308 2.40 -15.35 12.86
CA ASN A 308 1.54 -15.36 14.04
C ASN A 308 0.16 -14.68 13.86
N MET A 309 -0.44 -14.78 12.68
CA MET A 309 -1.79 -14.24 12.43
C MET A 309 -2.85 -14.93 13.30
N ASP A 310 -2.66 -16.20 13.60
CA ASP A 310 -3.48 -16.95 14.57
C ASP A 310 -2.71 -17.10 15.89
N LYS A 311 -3.28 -16.62 17.00
CA LYS A 311 -2.69 -16.73 18.34
C LYS A 311 -2.47 -18.19 18.79
N ASN A 312 -3.22 -19.13 18.21
CA ASN A 312 -3.16 -20.56 18.54
C ASN A 312 -2.21 -21.35 17.64
N HIS A 313 -1.89 -20.82 16.46
CA HIS A 313 -1.03 -21.46 15.46
C HIS A 313 0.12 -20.52 15.09
N ARG A 314 1.35 -20.97 15.30
CA ARG A 314 2.55 -20.26 14.85
C ARG A 314 2.77 -20.50 13.36
N ASP A 315 1.96 -19.86 12.56
CA ASP A 315 2.09 -19.90 11.10
C ASP A 315 2.79 -18.66 10.57
N ARG A 316 3.47 -18.83 9.47
CA ARG A 316 4.09 -17.77 8.70
C ARG A 316 3.56 -17.87 7.28
N ILE A 317 3.09 -16.74 6.74
CA ILE A 317 2.51 -16.64 5.41
C ILE A 317 3.33 -15.65 4.59
N ALA A 318 3.76 -16.07 3.42
CA ALA A 318 4.35 -15.22 2.39
C ALA A 318 3.27 -14.84 1.39
N PHE A 319 3.04 -13.53 1.22
CA PHE A 319 2.10 -12.99 0.24
C PHE A 319 2.81 -12.82 -1.08
N VAL A 320 2.35 -13.58 -2.06
CA VAL A 320 2.92 -13.61 -3.41
C VAL A 320 1.99 -12.91 -4.38
N ARG A 321 2.50 -11.88 -5.07
CA ARG A 321 1.88 -11.33 -6.26
C ARG A 321 2.15 -12.26 -7.43
N ILE A 322 1.12 -12.77 -8.09
CA ILE A 322 1.26 -13.57 -9.31
C ILE A 322 1.47 -12.60 -10.47
N CYS A 323 2.62 -12.73 -11.15
CA CYS A 323 3.01 -11.85 -12.25
C CYS A 323 2.73 -12.46 -13.61
N SER A 324 2.71 -13.79 -13.73
CA SER A 324 2.35 -14.47 -14.98
C SER A 324 1.72 -15.84 -14.72
N GLY A 325 0.89 -16.27 -15.66
CA GLY A 325 0.31 -17.59 -15.70
C GLY A 325 -0.69 -17.90 -14.61
N LYS A 326 -0.75 -19.18 -14.23
CA LYS A 326 -1.72 -19.73 -13.29
C LYS A 326 -1.03 -20.40 -12.11
N PHE A 327 -1.45 -20.10 -10.91
CA PHE A 327 -1.15 -20.83 -9.69
C PHE A 327 -2.15 -21.98 -9.54
N GLU A 328 -1.66 -23.17 -9.20
CA GLU A 328 -2.45 -24.34 -8.79
C GLU A 328 -1.93 -24.87 -7.46
N ARG A 329 -2.85 -25.15 -6.54
CA ARG A 329 -2.48 -25.70 -5.24
C ARG A 329 -1.74 -27.03 -5.39
N GLY A 330 -0.58 -27.14 -4.75
CA GLY A 330 0.26 -28.33 -4.79
C GLY A 330 1.19 -28.43 -5.97
N MET A 331 1.28 -27.38 -6.81
CA MET A 331 2.22 -27.32 -7.91
C MET A 331 3.68 -27.32 -7.42
N ASP A 332 4.58 -27.88 -8.21
CA ASP A 332 6.02 -27.83 -7.97
C ASP A 332 6.58 -26.49 -8.47
N ALA A 333 7.36 -25.83 -7.64
CA ALA A 333 7.98 -24.54 -7.94
C ALA A 333 9.45 -24.50 -7.53
N VAL A 334 10.13 -23.43 -7.92
CA VAL A 334 11.52 -23.14 -7.59
C VAL A 334 11.59 -21.75 -6.95
N HIS A 335 12.21 -21.66 -5.79
CA HIS A 335 12.63 -20.42 -5.18
C HIS A 335 13.90 -19.95 -5.90
N MET A 336 13.81 -18.85 -6.66
CA MET A 336 14.85 -18.47 -7.61
C MET A 336 16.14 -18.05 -6.93
N GLN A 337 16.08 -17.23 -5.87
CA GLN A 337 17.25 -16.73 -5.13
C GLN A 337 18.02 -17.87 -4.42
N GLY A 338 17.31 -18.85 -3.89
CA GLY A 338 17.90 -19.98 -3.18
C GLY A 338 18.11 -21.25 -4.02
N GLY A 339 17.62 -21.30 -5.26
CA GLY A 339 17.68 -22.48 -6.14
C GLY A 339 16.92 -23.71 -5.60
N LYS A 340 16.13 -23.54 -4.52
CA LYS A 340 15.44 -24.65 -3.85
C LYS A 340 14.13 -25.00 -4.56
N LYS A 341 13.93 -26.31 -4.79
CA LYS A 341 12.62 -26.82 -5.21
C LYS A 341 11.69 -26.87 -4.00
N LEU A 342 10.45 -26.45 -4.19
CA LEU A 342 9.42 -26.45 -3.16
C LEU A 342 8.07 -26.80 -3.77
N LYS A 343 7.16 -27.27 -2.93
CA LYS A 343 5.79 -27.55 -3.31
C LYS A 343 4.87 -26.49 -2.72
N LEU A 344 4.10 -25.81 -3.57
CA LEU A 344 3.16 -24.78 -3.16
C LEU A 344 1.88 -25.42 -2.61
N ALA A 345 1.98 -26.05 -1.42
CA ALA A 345 0.98 -26.97 -0.89
C ALA A 345 -0.31 -26.28 -0.46
N THR A 346 -0.24 -25.02 0.00
CA THR A 346 -1.38 -24.28 0.53
C THR A 346 -1.39 -22.89 -0.03
N GLY A 347 -2.39 -22.58 -0.86
CA GLY A 347 -2.74 -21.22 -1.22
C GLY A 347 -3.87 -20.77 -0.30
N THR A 348 -3.74 -19.62 0.35
CA THR A 348 -4.81 -19.00 1.12
C THR A 348 -5.17 -17.66 0.48
N SER A 349 -6.45 -17.46 0.22
CA SER A 349 -7.03 -16.14 0.00
C SER A 349 -7.37 -15.55 1.36
N LEU A 350 -7.11 -14.28 1.52
CA LEU A 350 -7.44 -13.57 2.75
C LEU A 350 -8.60 -12.62 2.46
N MET A 351 -9.76 -12.94 3.01
CA MET A 351 -10.81 -11.97 3.26
C MET A 351 -10.71 -11.59 4.74
N ALA A 352 -9.89 -10.58 5.03
CA ALA A 352 -9.67 -10.04 6.36
C ALA A 352 -9.39 -11.10 7.45
N ASP A 353 -10.41 -11.60 8.16
CA ASP A 353 -10.28 -12.63 9.20
C ASP A 353 -10.53 -14.07 8.69
N ASP A 354 -11.13 -14.22 7.49
CA ASP A 354 -11.46 -15.54 6.95
C ASP A 354 -10.39 -16.04 5.96
N ARG A 355 -9.80 -17.18 6.29
CA ARG A 355 -8.85 -17.90 5.42
C ARG A 355 -9.61 -18.90 4.56
N ALA A 356 -9.81 -18.57 3.30
CA ALA A 356 -10.30 -19.53 2.33
C ALA A 356 -9.12 -20.20 1.61
N THR A 357 -9.17 -21.50 1.47
CA THR A 357 -8.19 -22.22 0.65
C THR A 357 -8.42 -21.89 -0.82
N VAL A 358 -7.37 -21.49 -1.52
CA VAL A 358 -7.40 -21.19 -2.95
C VAL A 358 -6.79 -22.35 -3.71
N ASP A 359 -7.58 -22.95 -4.59
CA ASP A 359 -7.10 -24.02 -5.46
C ASP A 359 -6.43 -23.49 -6.72
N GLU A 360 -6.90 -22.36 -7.24
CA GLU A 360 -6.41 -21.70 -8.46
C GLU A 360 -6.39 -20.19 -8.30
N ALA A 361 -5.33 -19.55 -8.82
CA ALA A 361 -5.22 -18.10 -8.94
C ALA A 361 -4.42 -17.74 -10.19
N TYR A 362 -4.54 -16.51 -10.65
CA TYR A 362 -4.02 -16.11 -11.97
C TYR A 362 -3.17 -14.84 -11.85
N ALA A 363 -2.41 -14.53 -12.89
CA ALA A 363 -1.67 -13.26 -12.94
C ALA A 363 -2.60 -12.09 -12.59
N GLY A 364 -2.15 -11.25 -11.68
CA GLY A 364 -2.98 -10.20 -11.06
C GLY A 364 -3.41 -10.53 -9.64
N ASP A 365 -3.66 -11.80 -9.31
CA ASP A 365 -4.07 -12.18 -7.96
C ASP A 365 -2.91 -12.16 -6.95
N ILE A 366 -3.29 -12.15 -5.69
CA ILE A 366 -2.37 -12.31 -4.56
C ILE A 366 -2.76 -13.57 -3.81
N VAL A 367 -1.78 -14.41 -3.55
CA VAL A 367 -1.96 -15.64 -2.77
C VAL A 367 -1.07 -15.64 -1.55
N GLY A 368 -1.60 -16.07 -0.41
CA GLY A 368 -0.81 -16.34 0.79
C GLY A 368 -0.28 -17.77 0.74
N LEU A 369 1.03 -17.93 0.72
CA LEU A 369 1.68 -19.23 0.77
C LEU A 369 2.18 -19.52 2.18
N PHE A 370 1.93 -20.73 2.69
CA PHE A 370 2.57 -21.15 3.94
C PHE A 370 4.09 -21.16 3.76
N ASP A 371 4.78 -20.49 4.66
CA ASP A 371 6.23 -20.31 4.60
C ASP A 371 6.92 -20.99 5.80
N PRO A 372 7.65 -22.08 5.59
CA PRO A 372 8.45 -22.72 6.65
C PRO A 372 9.73 -21.94 7.01
N GLY A 373 9.84 -20.65 6.65
CA GLY A 373 11.03 -19.82 6.86
C GLY A 373 12.01 -19.82 5.69
N ILE A 374 11.51 -20.05 4.48
CA ILE A 374 12.34 -20.08 3.25
C ILE A 374 12.35 -18.71 2.57
N PHE A 375 11.20 -18.00 2.58
CA PHE A 375 11.03 -16.79 1.81
C PHE A 375 11.53 -15.54 2.53
N SER A 376 12.04 -14.62 1.74
CA SER A 376 12.30 -13.23 2.09
C SER A 376 11.47 -12.29 1.21
N ILE A 377 11.23 -11.07 1.66
CA ILE A 377 10.58 -10.04 0.85
C ILE A 377 11.46 -9.75 -0.37
N GLY A 378 10.84 -9.73 -1.57
CA GLY A 378 11.53 -9.61 -2.87
C GLY A 378 11.85 -10.94 -3.54
N ASP A 379 11.71 -12.08 -2.87
CA ASP A 379 12.00 -13.38 -3.47
C ASP A 379 11.03 -13.72 -4.60
N THR A 380 11.58 -14.36 -5.65
CA THR A 380 10.83 -14.81 -6.83
C THR A 380 10.58 -16.30 -6.77
N VAL A 381 9.36 -16.68 -7.14
CA VAL A 381 8.91 -18.08 -7.25
C VAL A 381 8.46 -18.36 -8.68
N CYS A 382 8.99 -19.41 -9.28
CA CYS A 382 8.66 -19.84 -10.64
C CYS A 382 8.26 -21.32 -10.68
N ALA A 383 7.39 -21.69 -11.62
CA ALA A 383 7.05 -23.08 -11.86
C ALA A 383 7.41 -23.54 -13.27
N GLY A 384 7.46 -24.86 -13.46
CA GLY A 384 7.75 -25.47 -14.75
C GLY A 384 9.14 -25.10 -15.27
N LYS A 385 9.20 -24.60 -16.50
CA LYS A 385 10.42 -24.16 -17.18
C LYS A 385 10.72 -22.67 -16.99
N CYS A 386 9.85 -21.95 -16.32
CA CYS A 386 10.04 -20.53 -16.03
C CYS A 386 11.33 -20.28 -15.24
N ARG A 387 12.09 -19.29 -15.65
CA ARG A 387 13.33 -18.85 -15.00
C ARG A 387 13.45 -17.35 -15.13
N VAL A 388 12.61 -16.65 -14.38
CA VAL A 388 12.65 -15.19 -14.25
C VAL A 388 13.05 -14.82 -12.84
N GLN A 389 13.58 -13.64 -12.67
CA GLN A 389 13.86 -13.05 -11.37
C GLN A 389 13.38 -11.59 -11.36
N TYR A 390 12.48 -11.28 -10.45
CA TYR A 390 11.97 -9.93 -10.30
C TYR A 390 12.94 -9.08 -9.47
N PRO A 391 12.92 -7.73 -9.67
CA PRO A 391 13.75 -6.81 -8.91
C PRO A 391 13.50 -6.95 -7.40
N GLU A 392 14.57 -6.85 -6.63
CA GLU A 392 14.44 -6.76 -5.18
C GLU A 392 13.66 -5.50 -4.77
N ILE A 393 12.84 -5.61 -3.73
CA ILE A 393 12.15 -4.46 -3.18
C ILE A 393 13.16 -3.64 -2.37
N PRO A 394 13.35 -2.35 -2.68
CA PRO A 394 14.31 -1.50 -1.97
C PRO A 394 14.01 -1.42 -0.48
N THR A 395 15.07 -1.43 0.33
CA THR A 395 15.00 -1.19 1.77
C THR A 395 15.39 0.26 2.03
N PHE A 396 14.51 1.04 2.64
CA PHE A 396 14.77 2.45 2.96
C PHE A 396 15.61 2.60 4.23
N ALA A 397 16.38 3.68 4.29
CA ALA A 397 17.11 4.06 5.47
C ALA A 397 16.14 4.37 6.62
N PRO A 398 16.29 3.77 7.80
CA PRO A 398 15.57 4.18 8.99
C PRO A 398 16.02 5.56 9.47
N GLU A 399 15.09 6.27 10.12
CA GLU A 399 15.32 7.64 10.63
C GLU A 399 15.57 7.65 12.16
N ILE A 400 15.13 6.59 12.87
CA ILE A 400 15.20 6.48 14.33
C ILE A 400 15.87 5.17 14.70
N PHE A 401 16.80 5.25 15.65
CA PHE A 401 17.55 4.10 16.13
C PHE A 401 17.41 3.91 17.63
N ALA A 402 17.22 2.68 18.06
CA ALA A 402 17.16 2.31 19.46
C ALA A 402 17.89 1.00 19.73
N ARG A 403 18.58 0.93 20.86
CA ARG A 403 19.10 -0.34 21.39
C ARG A 403 17.98 -1.05 22.13
N VAL A 404 17.73 -2.30 21.78
CA VAL A 404 16.67 -3.11 22.37
C VAL A 404 17.29 -4.33 23.06
N THR A 405 16.93 -4.53 24.31
CA THR A 405 17.41 -5.65 25.15
C THR A 405 16.26 -6.29 25.89
N GLN A 406 16.32 -7.61 26.09
CA GLN A 406 15.33 -8.30 26.92
C GLN A 406 15.51 -7.97 28.41
N VAL A 407 14.40 -7.82 29.14
CA VAL A 407 14.41 -7.61 30.60
C VAL A 407 14.79 -8.90 31.34
N ASN A 408 14.24 -10.03 30.87
CA ASN A 408 14.47 -11.34 31.48
C ASN A 408 15.39 -12.19 30.59
N THR A 409 16.62 -12.45 31.09
CA THR A 409 17.64 -13.23 30.39
C THR A 409 17.23 -14.68 30.09
N LEU A 410 16.31 -15.27 30.86
CA LEU A 410 15.79 -16.61 30.64
C LEU A 410 14.95 -16.69 29.35
N LYS A 411 14.46 -15.57 28.86
CA LYS A 411 13.68 -15.48 27.63
C LYS A 411 14.50 -15.14 26.38
N ARG A 412 15.83 -15.30 26.43
CA ARG A 412 16.75 -14.99 25.32
C ARG A 412 16.33 -15.67 24.01
N LYS A 413 15.97 -16.94 24.02
CA LYS A 413 15.56 -17.66 22.80
C LYS A 413 14.30 -17.06 22.17
N GLN A 414 13.32 -16.73 22.98
CA GLN A 414 12.08 -16.09 22.53
C GLN A 414 12.33 -14.67 21.99
N PHE A 415 13.21 -13.92 22.66
CA PHE A 415 13.63 -12.60 22.23
C PHE A 415 14.29 -12.64 20.85
N VAL A 416 15.32 -13.47 20.68
CA VAL A 416 16.04 -13.60 19.39
C VAL A 416 15.06 -14.01 18.29
N LYS A 417 14.24 -15.04 18.55
CA LYS A 417 13.23 -15.49 17.58
C LYS A 417 12.26 -14.38 17.20
N GLY A 418 11.69 -13.67 18.19
CA GLY A 418 10.73 -12.58 17.93
C GLY A 418 11.35 -11.44 17.13
N MET A 419 12.58 -11.06 17.48
CA MET A 419 13.30 -10.02 16.74
C MET A 419 13.55 -10.42 15.29
N GLU A 420 14.03 -11.65 15.04
CA GLU A 420 14.29 -12.16 13.70
C GLU A 420 13.01 -12.24 12.86
N GLU A 421 11.92 -12.77 13.41
CA GLU A 421 10.64 -12.88 12.69
C GLU A 421 10.07 -11.50 12.35
N LEU A 422 10.08 -10.54 13.29
CA LEU A 422 9.61 -9.17 13.04
C LEU A 422 10.47 -8.42 12.02
N ALA A 423 11.77 -8.68 11.99
CA ALA A 423 12.65 -8.12 10.97
C ALA A 423 12.40 -8.74 9.58
N GLN A 424 12.13 -10.05 9.52
CA GLN A 424 11.79 -10.74 8.27
C GLN A 424 10.43 -10.32 7.71
N GLU A 425 9.49 -9.94 8.58
CA GLU A 425 8.23 -9.30 8.16
C GLU A 425 8.45 -7.87 7.63
N GLY A 426 9.63 -7.29 7.89
CA GLY A 426 9.94 -5.91 7.58
C GLY A 426 9.27 -4.88 8.50
N ALA A 427 8.77 -5.29 9.67
CA ALA A 427 8.20 -4.38 10.65
C ALA A 427 9.27 -3.47 11.27
N ILE A 428 10.52 -3.96 11.34
CA ILE A 428 11.69 -3.28 11.84
C ILE A 428 12.93 -3.67 11.02
N GLN A 429 13.98 -2.88 11.09
CA GLN A 429 15.31 -3.27 10.63
C GLN A 429 16.22 -3.54 11.82
N ILE A 430 17.02 -4.60 11.74
CA ILE A 430 17.94 -5.00 12.81
C ILE A 430 19.38 -4.84 12.34
N PHE A 431 20.17 -4.21 13.20
CA PHE A 431 21.60 -4.03 13.00
C PHE A 431 22.38 -4.59 14.20
N ARG A 432 23.50 -5.22 13.91
CA ARG A 432 24.39 -5.81 14.91
C ARG A 432 25.74 -5.11 14.89
N GLU A 433 26.25 -4.84 16.05
CA GLU A 433 27.65 -4.42 16.18
C GLU A 433 28.57 -5.65 16.03
N PRO A 434 29.69 -5.53 15.30
CA PRO A 434 30.65 -6.61 15.19
C PRO A 434 31.14 -7.09 16.56
N GLY A 435 31.06 -8.41 16.81
CA GLY A 435 31.44 -9.01 18.09
C GLY A 435 30.36 -9.06 19.17
N PHE A 436 29.17 -8.46 18.92
CA PHE A 436 28.01 -8.56 19.82
C PHE A 436 26.99 -9.57 19.30
N GLY A 437 26.32 -10.27 20.21
CA GLY A 437 25.27 -11.22 19.88
C GLY A 437 23.89 -10.58 19.76
N MET A 438 22.89 -11.42 19.47
CA MET A 438 21.48 -11.01 19.33
C MET A 438 20.77 -10.67 20.65
N GLU A 439 21.44 -10.72 21.79
CA GLU A 439 20.90 -10.31 23.10
C GLU A 439 20.79 -8.79 23.28
N SER A 440 21.49 -8.03 22.46
CA SER A 440 21.45 -6.57 22.44
C SER A 440 21.59 -6.10 21.00
N VAL A 441 20.49 -5.74 20.38
CA VAL A 441 20.45 -5.35 18.97
C VAL A 441 20.09 -3.88 18.81
N ILE A 442 20.57 -3.29 17.73
CA ILE A 442 20.14 -1.96 17.30
C ILE A 442 18.97 -2.16 16.35
N VAL A 443 17.87 -1.50 16.66
CA VAL A 443 16.66 -1.47 15.83
C VAL A 443 16.60 -0.12 15.13
N GLY A 444 16.42 -0.17 13.82
CA GLY A 444 16.13 1.00 13.00
C GLY A 444 14.68 0.98 12.55
N VAL A 445 14.01 2.13 12.64
CA VAL A 445 12.60 2.34 12.26
C VAL A 445 12.44 3.71 11.59
N VAL A 446 11.35 3.87 10.83
CA VAL A 446 10.99 5.16 10.22
C VAL A 446 10.35 6.08 11.25
N GLY A 447 9.55 5.55 12.18
CA GLY A 447 8.87 6.34 13.19
C GLY A 447 8.76 5.66 14.56
N VAL A 448 8.51 6.48 15.59
CA VAL A 448 8.49 6.02 16.99
C VAL A 448 7.39 4.98 17.24
N LEU A 449 6.27 5.08 16.53
CA LEU A 449 5.15 4.15 16.69
C LEU A 449 5.52 2.71 16.36
N GLN A 450 6.46 2.48 15.41
CA GLN A 450 6.96 1.14 15.13
C GLN A 450 7.67 0.51 16.34
N LEU A 451 8.36 1.29 17.17
CA LEU A 451 8.96 0.80 18.41
C LEU A 451 7.91 0.40 19.44
N ASP A 452 6.80 1.13 19.54
CA ASP A 452 5.69 0.76 20.42
C ASP A 452 5.01 -0.54 19.95
N VAL A 453 4.83 -0.69 18.63
CA VAL A 453 4.31 -1.93 18.02
C VAL A 453 5.26 -3.10 18.29
N LEU A 454 6.57 -2.89 18.14
CA LEU A 454 7.59 -3.89 18.46
C LEU A 454 7.47 -4.38 19.91
N GLU A 455 7.42 -3.47 20.89
CA GLU A 455 7.30 -3.82 22.31
C GLU A 455 6.01 -4.61 22.58
N GLN A 456 4.89 -4.17 22.03
CA GLN A 456 3.60 -4.83 22.22
C GLN A 456 3.57 -6.22 21.58
N ARG A 457 4.11 -6.38 20.36
CA ARG A 457 4.17 -7.67 19.68
C ARG A 457 5.11 -8.65 20.39
N LEU A 458 6.30 -8.20 20.83
CA LEU A 458 7.20 -9.04 21.62
C LEU A 458 6.54 -9.52 22.92
N LYS A 459 5.75 -8.66 23.57
CA LYS A 459 5.04 -9.02 24.79
C LYS A 459 3.88 -9.96 24.53
N SER A 460 3.02 -9.67 23.54
CA SER A 460 1.78 -10.44 23.28
C SER A 460 2.03 -11.76 22.55
N GLU A 461 2.95 -11.81 21.58
CA GLU A 461 3.19 -12.97 20.72
C GLU A 461 4.30 -13.88 21.26
N TYR A 462 5.35 -13.30 21.86
CA TYR A 462 6.54 -14.04 22.34
C TYR A 462 6.67 -14.07 23.86
N GLY A 463 5.83 -13.30 24.58
CA GLY A 463 5.86 -13.19 26.03
C GLY A 463 7.13 -12.55 26.56
N VAL A 464 7.78 -11.68 25.80
CA VAL A 464 9.07 -11.04 26.12
C VAL A 464 8.85 -9.56 26.42
N GLU A 465 9.31 -9.11 27.59
CA GLU A 465 9.42 -7.69 27.90
C GLU A 465 10.81 -7.19 27.56
N VAL A 466 10.86 -6.00 26.96
CA VAL A 466 12.12 -5.38 26.49
C VAL A 466 12.33 -4.01 27.11
N ARG A 467 13.58 -3.58 27.11
CA ARG A 467 14.00 -2.20 27.36
C ARG A 467 14.50 -1.61 26.06
N ARG A 468 14.09 -0.40 25.77
CA ARG A 468 14.62 0.39 24.66
C ARG A 468 15.41 1.58 25.18
N GLN A 469 16.53 1.84 24.53
CA GLN A 469 17.37 3.00 24.75
C GLN A 469 17.54 3.72 23.40
N ALA A 470 17.07 4.95 23.31
CA ALA A 470 17.26 5.76 22.11
C ALA A 470 18.76 5.96 21.84
N LEU A 471 19.14 5.90 20.58
CA LEU A 471 20.50 6.14 20.12
C LEU A 471 20.56 7.47 19.32
N PRO A 472 21.68 8.20 19.36
CA PRO A 472 21.78 9.53 18.77
C PRO A 472 22.05 9.51 17.26
N TYR A 473 21.78 8.40 16.57
CA TYR A 473 22.01 8.29 15.14
C TYR A 473 20.80 8.79 14.38
N SER A 474 21.04 9.52 13.27
CA SER A 474 20.01 10.03 12.37
C SER A 474 20.25 9.62 10.91
N GLU A 475 21.43 9.09 10.61
CA GLU A 475 21.83 8.73 9.26
C GLU A 475 22.42 7.32 9.23
N ILE A 476 22.09 6.57 8.18
CA ILE A 476 22.67 5.26 7.91
C ILE A 476 23.13 5.21 6.45
N ARG A 477 24.26 4.54 6.22
CA ARG A 477 24.76 4.31 4.85
C ARG A 477 25.26 2.90 4.70
N TRP A 478 24.88 2.25 3.62
CA TRP A 478 25.42 0.96 3.19
C TRP A 478 26.79 1.17 2.54
N ILE A 479 27.75 0.33 2.88
CA ILE A 479 29.06 0.30 2.23
C ILE A 479 28.92 -0.59 0.99
N MET A 480 29.12 -0.01 -0.18
CA MET A 480 28.94 -0.66 -1.47
C MET A 480 30.22 -1.34 -1.99
N ASN A 481 31.34 -1.06 -1.37
CA ASN A 481 32.61 -1.69 -1.70
C ASN A 481 32.54 -3.21 -1.50
N ASP A 482 33.24 -3.97 -2.37
CA ASP A 482 33.32 -5.43 -2.26
C ASP A 482 33.91 -5.84 -0.90
N PRO A 483 33.13 -6.55 -0.04
CA PRO A 483 33.58 -6.96 1.29
C PRO A 483 34.82 -7.86 1.31
N SER A 484 35.13 -8.53 0.19
CA SER A 484 36.29 -9.42 0.06
C SER A 484 37.61 -8.67 -0.15
N SER A 485 37.54 -7.46 -0.69
CA SER A 485 38.69 -6.64 -1.07
C SER A 485 38.83 -5.36 -0.25
N TYR A 486 37.78 -4.94 0.50
CA TYR A 486 37.73 -3.67 1.20
C TYR A 486 37.74 -3.85 2.72
N ASP A 487 38.79 -3.34 3.39
CA ASP A 487 38.97 -3.46 4.85
C ASP A 487 38.28 -2.33 5.61
N ILE A 488 37.05 -2.58 6.02
CA ILE A 488 36.20 -1.63 6.76
C ILE A 488 36.83 -1.23 8.13
N ALA A 489 37.69 -2.07 8.70
CA ALA A 489 38.32 -1.76 9.97
C ALA A 489 39.31 -0.58 9.87
N LYS A 490 39.89 -0.35 8.69
CA LYS A 490 40.85 0.73 8.42
C LYS A 490 40.22 2.08 8.10
N LEU A 491 38.87 2.17 8.00
CA LEU A 491 38.21 3.43 7.73
C LEU A 491 38.51 4.50 8.78
N ASN A 492 38.86 5.69 8.31
CA ASN A 492 38.96 6.88 9.15
C ASN A 492 37.53 7.39 9.40
N LEU A 493 37.05 7.19 10.61
CA LEU A 493 35.70 7.58 11.03
C LEU A 493 35.77 8.44 12.28
N THR A 494 34.78 9.28 12.50
CA THR A 494 34.61 10.02 13.76
C THR A 494 34.30 9.04 14.91
N SER A 495 34.60 9.39 16.13
CA SER A 495 34.43 8.53 17.32
C SER A 495 32.97 8.20 17.61
N ASP A 496 32.04 8.97 17.07
CA ASP A 496 30.58 8.83 17.19
C ASP A 496 29.93 8.09 16.00
N THR A 497 30.73 7.63 15.02
CA THR A 497 30.27 6.76 13.94
C THR A 497 30.35 5.30 14.35
N LEU A 498 29.25 4.57 14.19
CA LEU A 498 29.16 3.16 14.56
C LEU A 498 29.15 2.24 13.33
N ARG A 499 30.01 1.21 13.36
CA ARG A 499 30.02 0.14 12.36
C ARG A 499 29.00 -0.92 12.75
N VAL A 500 28.13 -1.29 11.82
CA VAL A 500 27.12 -2.32 12.05
C VAL A 500 26.97 -3.25 10.84
N GLU A 501 26.31 -4.37 11.07
CA GLU A 501 25.91 -5.34 10.05
C GLU A 501 24.41 -5.54 10.10
N ASP A 502 23.77 -5.61 8.93
CA ASP A 502 22.36 -5.99 8.84
C ASP A 502 22.16 -7.52 8.92
N MET A 503 20.91 -7.96 8.85
CA MET A 503 20.55 -9.39 8.89
C MET A 503 21.07 -10.20 7.70
N ARG A 504 21.43 -9.56 6.59
CA ARG A 504 22.05 -10.18 5.39
C ARG A 504 23.58 -10.19 5.46
N GLY A 505 24.17 -9.64 6.53
CA GLY A 505 25.63 -9.54 6.71
C GLY A 505 26.27 -8.39 5.95
N ARG A 506 25.48 -7.48 5.36
CA ARG A 506 26.00 -6.29 4.70
C ARG A 506 26.53 -5.32 5.74
N LYS A 507 27.60 -4.62 5.39
CA LYS A 507 28.27 -3.67 6.27
C LYS A 507 27.69 -2.28 6.11
N LEU A 508 27.46 -1.59 7.23
CA LEU A 508 26.86 -0.27 7.26
C LEU A 508 27.55 0.61 8.30
N LEU A 509 27.34 1.91 8.14
CA LEU A 509 27.76 2.93 9.08
C LEU A 509 26.55 3.71 9.59
N LEU A 510 26.45 3.88 10.91
CA LEU A 510 25.49 4.77 11.56
C LEU A 510 26.20 6.06 11.92
N PHE A 511 25.60 7.19 11.55
CA PHE A 511 26.15 8.52 11.79
C PHE A 511 25.16 9.36 12.60
N THR A 512 25.70 10.27 13.41
CA THR A 512 24.90 11.19 14.22
C THR A 512 24.40 12.41 13.43
N SER A 513 24.98 12.68 12.24
CA SER A 513 24.59 13.79 11.38
C SER A 513 25.08 13.60 9.94
N ALA A 514 24.50 14.33 9.00
CA ALA A 514 24.95 14.39 7.61
C ALA A 514 26.38 14.93 7.46
N TRP A 515 26.86 15.78 8.40
CA TRP A 515 28.24 16.23 8.42
C TRP A 515 29.22 15.06 8.59
N ASN A 516 28.91 14.10 9.48
CA ASN A 516 29.75 12.92 9.70
C ASN A 516 29.80 12.02 8.45
N VAL A 517 28.71 11.95 7.67
CA VAL A 517 28.69 11.23 6.39
C VAL A 517 29.67 11.87 5.41
N ASN A 518 29.57 13.19 5.22
CA ASN A 518 30.47 13.93 4.34
C ASN A 518 31.93 13.81 4.77
N TRP A 519 32.19 13.93 6.06
CA TRP A 519 33.54 13.78 6.64
C TRP A 519 34.13 12.39 6.36
N ALA A 520 33.33 11.32 6.54
CA ALA A 520 33.75 9.95 6.25
C ALA A 520 34.09 9.76 4.77
N SER A 521 33.29 10.31 3.85
CA SER A 521 33.54 10.26 2.40
C SER A 521 34.79 11.03 1.98
N GLU A 522 35.03 12.21 2.56
CA GLU A 522 36.23 13.01 2.27
C GLU A 522 37.53 12.35 2.77
N ARG A 523 37.48 11.65 3.89
CA ARG A 523 38.68 11.02 4.51
C ARG A 523 38.99 9.63 3.99
N ASN A 524 38.06 9.02 3.26
CA ASN A 524 38.20 7.68 2.68
C ASN A 524 37.80 7.76 1.21
N ALA A 525 38.73 8.16 0.35
CA ALA A 525 38.48 8.46 -1.06
C ALA A 525 37.86 7.28 -1.87
N ASP A 526 38.15 6.05 -1.44
CA ASP A 526 37.65 4.84 -2.09
C ASP A 526 36.34 4.30 -1.45
N LEU A 527 35.77 5.00 -0.46
CA LEU A 527 34.56 4.58 0.23
C LEU A 527 33.32 4.92 -0.57
N GLU A 528 32.60 3.89 -1.00
CA GLU A 528 31.32 4.02 -1.68
C GLU A 528 30.17 3.82 -0.70
N LEU A 529 29.40 4.90 -0.46
CA LEU A 529 28.24 4.91 0.44
C LEU A 529 26.93 5.08 -0.32
N SER A 530 25.91 4.37 0.13
CA SER A 530 24.55 4.48 -0.40
C SER A 530 23.49 4.68 0.69
N GLU A 531 22.45 5.40 0.38
CA GLU A 531 21.25 5.58 1.21
C GLU A 531 20.26 4.42 1.09
N VAL A 532 20.43 3.55 0.11
CA VAL A 532 19.52 2.44 -0.19
C VAL A 532 20.31 1.14 -0.18
N GLY A 533 19.76 0.12 0.46
CA GLY A 533 20.47 -1.15 0.70
C GLY A 533 20.53 -2.13 -0.47
N ASN A 534 19.83 -1.91 -1.56
CA ASN A 534 19.80 -2.81 -2.71
C ASN A 534 20.02 -2.03 -4.01
N PHE A 535 21.00 -2.47 -4.80
CA PHE A 535 21.21 -2.02 -6.16
C PHE A 535 21.26 -3.20 -7.11
N SER A 536 20.17 -3.39 -7.81
CA SER A 536 20.14 -3.92 -9.16
C SER A 536 19.01 -3.15 -9.84
N ILE A 537 19.35 -2.00 -10.40
CA ILE A 537 18.50 -1.34 -11.39
C ILE A 537 18.81 -1.98 -12.74
#